data_067241379ef362f3661e53d7786adf81
#
_entry.id   067241379ef362f3661e53d7786adf81
#
_cell.length_a   1.000
_cell.length_b   1.000
_cell.length_c   1.000
_cell.angle_alpha   90.00
_cell.angle_beta   90.00
_cell.angle_gamma   90.00
#
_symmetry.space_group_name_H-M   'P 1'
#
loop_
_entity.id
_entity.type
_entity.pdbx_description
1 polymer ?
#
loop_
_entity_poly.entity_id
_entity_poly.type
_entity_poly.pdbx_seq_one_letter_code
_entity_poly.pdbx_strand_id
1 'polypeptide(L)'
;MQTLCLTVNGKAQNAPAGTTVAGLLALMGIDPARVAIERNEDVVPRKTWAEAAVADGDKIEIVAFIGGGSGAGPGAGPGGDPAGGPTDVAGADDALVIAGRRYRSRLLVGTGKYKSIEETRRAIDLTGAEIVTVALRRVDLTPGTASVLDAVDRKRHTLLPNTAGCYTAEDAIRTCRLARELGIADLVKLEVIGDPQTLFPDGEATLAAAKVLVKEGFVVLPYCLDDPILCKKLEDAGCAAVMPLAAPIGSGLGIRNPHNLRIILERAKVPIIVDAGVGTASDAAIALELGCDGVLMNTAIAGAKEPLLMAEAMREAVSAGRKAFRAGRMARRAYANASSPLDGLIE
;
A
#
# COMPACT_ATOMS: atom_id res chain seq x y z
N MET A 1 42.61 1.69 -20.97
CA MET A 1 41.51 0.75 -20.69
C MET A 1 40.28 1.26 -21.41
N GLN A 2 39.54 0.38 -22.04
CA GLN A 2 38.29 0.77 -22.72
C GLN A 2 37.26 1.17 -21.69
N THR A 3 36.60 2.31 -21.89
CA THR A 3 35.58 2.83 -21.00
C THR A 3 34.21 2.63 -21.63
N LEU A 4 33.27 2.10 -20.92
CA LEU A 4 31.86 1.96 -21.31
C LEU A 4 31.09 3.24 -20.89
N CYS A 5 30.19 3.69 -21.74
CA CYS A 5 29.25 4.77 -21.43
C CYS A 5 27.87 4.19 -21.19
N LEU A 6 27.37 4.30 -19.95
CA LEU A 6 26.09 3.78 -19.49
C LEU A 6 25.14 4.93 -19.19
N THR A 7 23.84 4.64 -19.16
CA THR A 7 22.85 5.54 -18.57
C THR A 7 22.32 4.93 -17.27
N VAL A 8 22.62 5.54 -16.11
CA VAL A 8 22.17 5.07 -14.81
C VAL A 8 21.17 6.06 -14.21
N ASN A 9 19.94 5.62 -13.96
CA ASN A 9 18.83 6.47 -13.48
C ASN A 9 18.70 7.76 -14.33
N GLY A 10 18.85 7.64 -15.65
CA GLY A 10 18.76 8.75 -16.59
C GLY A 10 19.99 9.65 -16.68
N LYS A 11 21.08 9.36 -15.95
CA LYS A 11 22.34 10.12 -15.98
C LYS A 11 23.45 9.32 -16.66
N ALA A 12 24.29 9.99 -17.44
CA ALA A 12 25.47 9.35 -18.05
C ALA A 12 26.45 8.90 -16.94
N GLN A 13 26.93 7.67 -17.03
CA GLN A 13 27.89 7.07 -16.10
C GLN A 13 28.94 6.29 -16.87
N ASN A 14 30.21 6.52 -16.55
CA ASN A 14 31.30 5.77 -17.12
C ASN A 14 31.72 4.60 -16.25
N ALA A 15 32.01 3.46 -16.85
CA ALA A 15 32.55 2.29 -16.16
C ALA A 15 33.67 1.65 -16.98
N PRO A 16 34.70 1.02 -16.35
CA PRO A 16 35.72 0.23 -17.06
C PRO A 16 35.08 -0.96 -17.81
N ALA A 17 35.65 -1.32 -18.95
CA ALA A 17 35.23 -2.55 -19.64
C ALA A 17 35.40 -3.78 -18.75
N GLY A 18 34.41 -4.69 -18.79
CA GLY A 18 34.34 -5.88 -17.90
C GLY A 18 33.72 -5.60 -16.54
N THR A 19 33.22 -4.37 -16.25
CA THR A 19 32.47 -4.11 -15.06
C THR A 19 31.18 -4.94 -15.04
N THR A 20 30.89 -5.59 -13.90
CA THR A 20 29.62 -6.30 -13.68
C THR A 20 28.62 -5.39 -12.96
N VAL A 21 27.36 -5.80 -12.85
CA VAL A 21 26.33 -5.06 -12.09
C VAL A 21 26.78 -4.85 -10.64
N ALA A 22 27.35 -5.89 -9.98
CA ALA A 22 27.90 -5.74 -8.64
C ALA A 22 29.08 -4.75 -8.59
N GLY A 23 29.96 -4.80 -9.58
CA GLY A 23 31.08 -3.86 -9.73
C GLY A 23 30.62 -2.42 -9.93
N LEU A 24 29.55 -2.20 -10.73
CA LEU A 24 28.97 -0.88 -10.94
C LEU A 24 28.40 -0.30 -9.63
N LEU A 25 27.67 -1.08 -8.84
CA LEU A 25 27.17 -0.65 -7.53
C LEU A 25 28.31 -0.27 -6.58
N ALA A 26 29.39 -1.07 -6.57
CA ALA A 26 30.58 -0.78 -5.75
C ALA A 26 31.26 0.53 -6.18
N LEU A 27 31.42 0.77 -7.50
CA LEU A 27 31.96 2.03 -8.04
C LEU A 27 31.12 3.24 -7.65
N MET A 28 29.81 3.07 -7.52
CA MET A 28 28.87 4.13 -7.13
C MET A 28 28.67 4.24 -5.60
N GLY A 29 29.29 3.38 -4.80
CA GLY A 29 29.12 3.36 -3.34
C GLY A 29 27.72 3.01 -2.87
N ILE A 30 26.97 2.24 -3.67
CA ILE A 30 25.58 1.86 -3.39
C ILE A 30 25.57 0.50 -2.68
N ASP A 31 24.86 0.43 -1.54
CA ASP A 31 24.65 -0.83 -0.82
C ASP A 31 23.78 -1.80 -1.63
N PRO A 32 24.33 -2.92 -2.10
CA PRO A 32 23.58 -3.89 -2.88
C PRO A 32 22.41 -4.53 -2.13
N ALA A 33 22.43 -4.54 -0.79
CA ALA A 33 21.34 -5.10 0.01
C ALA A 33 20.04 -4.29 -0.06
N ARG A 34 20.13 -3.00 -0.43
CA ARG A 34 19.03 -2.04 -0.38
C ARG A 34 18.40 -1.75 -1.74
N VAL A 35 18.89 -2.31 -2.83
CA VAL A 35 18.48 -1.96 -4.19
C VAL A 35 18.08 -3.18 -5.01
N ALA A 36 17.27 -2.96 -6.06
CA ALA A 36 17.07 -3.88 -7.17
C ALA A 36 17.49 -3.20 -8.47
N ILE A 37 17.84 -3.99 -9.46
CA ILE A 37 18.42 -3.53 -10.73
C ILE A 37 17.53 -3.97 -11.88
N GLU A 38 17.25 -3.00 -12.74
CA GLU A 38 16.72 -3.21 -14.07
C GLU A 38 17.79 -2.82 -15.09
N ARG A 39 17.96 -3.60 -16.15
CA ARG A 39 18.85 -3.30 -17.27
C ARG A 39 18.07 -3.46 -18.58
N ASN A 40 17.96 -2.39 -19.36
CA ASN A 40 17.25 -2.37 -20.64
C ASN A 40 15.81 -2.92 -20.52
N GLU A 41 15.08 -2.49 -19.47
CA GLU A 41 13.72 -2.91 -19.14
C GLU A 41 13.57 -4.35 -18.62
N ASP A 42 14.69 -5.08 -18.44
CA ASP A 42 14.68 -6.41 -17.83
C ASP A 42 15.22 -6.38 -16.41
N VAL A 43 14.52 -7.06 -15.49
CA VAL A 43 14.97 -7.21 -14.10
C VAL A 43 16.19 -8.11 -14.05
N VAL A 44 17.29 -7.63 -13.47
CA VAL A 44 18.51 -8.42 -13.28
C VAL A 44 18.44 -9.15 -11.94
N PRO A 45 18.31 -10.50 -11.92
CA PRO A 45 18.23 -11.24 -10.66
C PRO A 45 19.48 -11.05 -9.81
N ARG A 46 19.29 -10.78 -8.52
CA ARG A 46 20.40 -10.51 -7.58
C ARG A 46 21.51 -11.58 -7.62
N LYS A 47 21.13 -12.83 -7.76
CA LYS A 47 22.06 -13.97 -7.84
C LYS A 47 23.03 -13.92 -9.02
N THR A 48 22.72 -13.14 -10.06
CA THR A 48 23.55 -13.01 -11.27
C THR A 48 24.42 -11.76 -11.28
N TRP A 49 24.29 -10.82 -10.33
CA TRP A 49 24.97 -9.52 -10.35
C TRP A 49 26.50 -9.60 -10.41
N ALA A 50 27.09 -10.63 -9.79
CA ALA A 50 28.53 -10.83 -9.81
C ALA A 50 29.07 -11.24 -11.20
N GLU A 51 28.22 -11.81 -12.05
CA GLU A 51 28.58 -12.35 -13.36
C GLU A 51 27.98 -11.52 -14.51
N ALA A 52 26.92 -10.78 -14.27
CA ALA A 52 26.22 -9.96 -15.26
C ALA A 52 27.07 -8.76 -15.64
N ALA A 53 27.88 -8.87 -16.71
CA ALA A 53 28.66 -7.76 -17.24
C ALA A 53 27.74 -6.69 -17.85
N VAL A 54 28.05 -5.39 -17.61
CA VAL A 54 27.40 -4.27 -18.28
C VAL A 54 28.08 -4.00 -19.64
N ALA A 55 27.30 -3.53 -20.59
CA ALA A 55 27.75 -3.22 -21.95
C ALA A 55 27.64 -1.72 -22.26
N ASP A 56 28.37 -1.28 -23.27
CA ASP A 56 28.29 0.11 -23.75
C ASP A 56 26.86 0.43 -24.22
N GLY A 57 26.31 1.56 -23.80
CA GLY A 57 24.94 1.99 -24.10
C GLY A 57 23.85 1.39 -23.21
N ASP A 58 24.18 0.51 -22.25
CA ASP A 58 23.18 -0.05 -21.34
C ASP A 58 22.45 1.05 -20.54
N LYS A 59 21.14 0.87 -20.41
CA LYS A 59 20.29 1.67 -19.51
C LYS A 59 20.06 0.88 -18.23
N ILE A 60 20.57 1.38 -17.12
CA ILE A 60 20.48 0.77 -15.81
C ILE A 60 19.55 1.60 -14.91
N GLU A 61 18.53 0.98 -14.36
CA GLU A 61 17.70 1.60 -13.34
C GLU A 61 17.98 0.93 -11.99
N ILE A 62 18.42 1.73 -11.05
CA ILE A 62 18.68 1.32 -9.66
C ILE A 62 17.51 1.82 -8.84
N VAL A 63 16.74 0.89 -8.29
CA VAL A 63 15.51 1.21 -7.54
C VAL A 63 15.57 0.73 -6.10
N ALA A 64 14.92 1.47 -5.22
CA ALA A 64 14.70 1.10 -3.82
C ALA A 64 13.33 1.61 -3.34
N PHE A 65 12.94 1.27 -2.12
CA PHE A 65 11.77 1.85 -1.48
C PHE A 65 12.10 3.24 -0.94
N ILE A 66 11.39 4.25 -1.44
CA ILE A 66 11.52 5.65 -1.03
C ILE A 66 10.20 6.14 -0.45
N GLY A 67 10.28 6.99 0.59
CA GLY A 67 9.16 7.77 1.10
C GLY A 67 9.15 9.17 0.50
N GLY A 68 7.98 9.63 0.10
CA GLY A 68 7.80 10.99 -0.36
C GLY A 68 7.88 11.97 0.81
N GLY A 69 8.97 12.74 0.88
CA GLY A 69 9.11 13.85 1.82
C GLY A 69 10.52 14.45 1.69
N SER A 70 10.64 15.58 1.00
CA SER A 70 11.86 16.39 0.97
C SER A 70 11.94 17.23 2.24
N GLY A 71 12.95 16.98 3.08
CA GLY A 71 13.23 17.83 4.23
C GLY A 71 14.29 17.22 5.14
N ALA A 72 15.53 17.68 5.00
CA ALA A 72 16.61 17.36 5.89
C ALA A 72 16.52 18.15 7.21
N GLY A 73 16.68 17.46 8.35
CA GLY A 73 16.96 18.08 9.64
C GLY A 73 17.47 17.03 10.63
N PRO A 74 18.62 17.23 11.29
CA PRO A 74 19.18 16.26 12.22
C PRO A 74 18.62 16.44 13.63
N GLY A 75 18.35 15.34 14.32
CA GLY A 75 18.00 15.38 15.73
C GLY A 75 17.61 14.04 16.31
N ALA A 76 18.59 13.25 16.71
CA ALA A 76 18.35 12.05 17.50
C ALA A 76 18.28 12.39 18.99
N GLY A 77 17.18 11.99 19.65
CA GLY A 77 17.08 11.88 21.09
C GLY A 77 16.49 10.53 21.45
N PRO A 78 16.92 9.84 22.52
CA PRO A 78 16.42 8.51 22.86
C PRO A 78 14.98 8.61 23.39
N GLY A 79 14.05 8.03 22.68
CA GLY A 79 12.63 7.96 23.07
C GLY A 79 12.38 6.81 24.03
N GLY A 80 11.69 7.14 25.12
CA GLY A 80 11.22 6.17 26.09
C GLY A 80 10.19 5.20 25.50
N ASP A 81 10.08 4.03 26.15
CA ASP A 81 9.11 2.98 25.86
C ASP A 81 7.68 3.55 25.79
N PRO A 82 6.95 3.30 24.74
CA PRO A 82 5.53 3.62 24.72
C PRO A 82 4.79 2.60 25.58
N ALA A 83 4.21 3.09 26.68
CA ALA A 83 3.25 2.36 27.48
C ALA A 83 2.19 1.74 26.56
N GLY A 84 1.87 0.46 26.79
CA GLY A 84 0.89 -0.29 26.03
C GLY A 84 -0.44 0.45 25.98
N GLY A 85 -0.80 0.92 24.80
CA GLY A 85 -2.14 1.44 24.54
C GLY A 85 -3.16 0.31 24.73
N PRO A 86 -4.43 0.63 25.01
CA PRO A 86 -5.46 -0.37 25.25
C PRO A 86 -5.53 -1.33 24.06
N THR A 87 -5.29 -2.61 24.34
CA THR A 87 -5.44 -3.70 23.39
C THR A 87 -6.90 -3.70 22.93
N ASP A 88 -7.10 -3.32 21.68
CA ASP A 88 -8.40 -3.45 21.04
C ASP A 88 -8.79 -4.94 21.09
N VAL A 89 -9.82 -5.26 21.86
CA VAL A 89 -10.33 -6.62 22.02
C VAL A 89 -11.15 -6.99 20.78
N ALA A 90 -10.49 -7.08 19.62
CA ALA A 90 -10.97 -7.97 18.59
C ALA A 90 -10.66 -9.37 19.10
N GLY A 91 -11.68 -10.12 19.51
CA GLY A 91 -11.49 -11.50 19.94
C GLY A 91 -10.69 -12.24 18.84
N ALA A 92 -9.89 -13.22 19.23
CA ALA A 92 -9.02 -13.99 18.31
C ALA A 92 -9.74 -14.50 17.05
N ASP A 93 -11.05 -14.44 17.03
CA ASP A 93 -11.96 -14.95 15.99
C ASP A 93 -12.31 -13.91 14.88
N ASP A 94 -11.99 -12.62 15.02
CA ASP A 94 -12.32 -11.55 14.07
C ASP A 94 -11.07 -10.91 13.41
N ALA A 95 -10.05 -11.70 13.13
CA ALA A 95 -8.87 -11.21 12.43
C ALA A 95 -9.13 -10.98 10.93
N LEU A 96 -8.49 -9.99 10.34
CA LEU A 96 -8.35 -9.89 8.88
C LEU A 96 -7.39 -10.99 8.41
N VAL A 97 -7.82 -11.83 7.48
CA VAL A 97 -6.98 -12.92 6.95
C VAL A 97 -6.69 -12.67 5.49
N ILE A 98 -5.42 -12.52 5.13
CA ILE A 98 -4.95 -12.35 3.74
C ILE A 98 -3.91 -13.45 3.45
N ALA A 99 -4.15 -14.29 2.46
CA ALA A 99 -3.26 -15.40 2.09
C ALA A 99 -2.81 -16.24 3.30
N GLY A 100 -3.73 -16.55 4.21
CA GLY A 100 -3.46 -17.35 5.41
C GLY A 100 -2.77 -16.59 6.57
N ARG A 101 -2.32 -15.36 6.38
CA ARG A 101 -1.78 -14.50 7.43
C ARG A 101 -2.90 -13.77 8.15
N ARG A 102 -2.84 -13.73 9.48
CA ARG A 102 -3.84 -13.11 10.35
C ARG A 102 -3.34 -11.75 10.83
N TYR A 103 -4.17 -10.72 10.68
CA TYR A 103 -3.91 -9.35 11.12
C TYR A 103 -5.01 -8.90 12.07
N ARG A 104 -4.64 -8.28 13.17
CA ARG A 104 -5.59 -7.72 14.16
C ARG A 104 -6.18 -6.40 13.66
N SER A 105 -5.34 -5.60 12.99
CA SER A 105 -5.75 -4.33 12.42
C SER A 105 -6.43 -4.56 11.06
N ARG A 106 -7.55 -3.88 10.84
CA ARG A 106 -8.25 -3.78 9.56
C ARG A 106 -7.93 -2.48 8.82
N LEU A 107 -7.04 -1.66 9.41
CA LEU A 107 -6.49 -0.46 8.81
C LEU A 107 -5.13 -0.79 8.20
N LEU A 108 -5.00 -0.52 6.89
CA LEU A 108 -3.76 -0.54 6.15
C LEU A 108 -3.35 0.91 5.89
N VAL A 109 -2.07 1.24 5.98
CA VAL A 109 -1.62 2.63 5.87
C VAL A 109 -0.51 2.79 4.84
N GLY A 110 -0.55 3.93 4.13
CA GLY A 110 0.51 4.35 3.22
C GLY A 110 1.56 5.19 3.92
N THR A 111 2.70 5.38 3.25
CA THR A 111 3.88 6.10 3.77
C THR A 111 4.19 7.39 3.04
N GLY A 112 3.35 7.79 2.08
CA GLY A 112 3.59 8.99 1.26
C GLY A 112 3.08 10.28 1.90
N LYS A 113 3.63 11.43 1.48
CA LYS A 113 3.16 12.79 1.79
C LYS A 113 3.34 13.28 3.23
N TYR A 114 3.88 12.51 4.15
CA TYR A 114 4.23 13.01 5.49
C TYR A 114 5.43 13.98 5.40
N LYS A 115 5.53 14.90 6.35
CA LYS A 115 6.57 15.94 6.38
C LYS A 115 7.96 15.39 6.74
N SER A 116 8.03 14.28 7.47
CA SER A 116 9.27 13.66 7.91
C SER A 116 9.13 12.17 8.15
N ILE A 117 10.25 11.45 8.20
CA ILE A 117 10.34 10.03 8.59
C ILE A 117 9.77 9.82 9.99
N GLU A 118 10.02 10.73 10.91
CA GLU A 118 9.53 10.65 12.29
C GLU A 118 7.99 10.80 12.35
N GLU A 119 7.42 11.77 11.61
CA GLU A 119 5.96 11.90 11.51
C GLU A 119 5.33 10.66 10.88
N THR A 120 5.96 10.09 9.83
CA THR A 120 5.53 8.84 9.21
C THR A 120 5.50 7.70 10.22
N ARG A 121 6.59 7.51 10.98
CA ARG A 121 6.70 6.48 12.02
C ARG A 121 5.60 6.62 13.07
N ARG A 122 5.45 7.82 13.62
CA ARG A 122 4.44 8.10 14.65
C ARG A 122 3.01 7.89 14.13
N ALA A 123 2.73 8.32 12.90
CA ALA A 123 1.42 8.08 12.28
C ALA A 123 1.15 6.58 12.13
N ILE A 124 2.10 5.79 11.63
CA ILE A 124 1.98 4.33 11.52
C ILE A 124 1.69 3.71 12.90
N ASP A 125 2.46 4.08 13.92
CA ASP A 125 2.28 3.54 15.29
C ASP A 125 0.88 3.89 15.84
N LEU A 126 0.41 5.12 15.68
CA LEU A 126 -0.89 5.58 16.18
C LEU A 126 -2.07 4.92 15.44
N THR A 127 -1.92 4.60 14.15
CA THR A 127 -2.95 3.84 13.41
C THR A 127 -3.09 2.40 13.88
N GLY A 128 -2.07 1.83 14.51
CA GLY A 128 -2.03 0.41 14.86
C GLY A 128 -2.03 -0.52 13.63
N ALA A 129 -1.75 0.00 12.44
CA ALA A 129 -1.72 -0.79 11.22
C ALA A 129 -0.60 -1.83 11.26
N GLU A 130 -0.89 -3.05 10.84
CA GLU A 130 0.08 -4.14 10.72
C GLU A 130 0.55 -4.33 9.28
N ILE A 131 -0.14 -3.70 8.31
CA ILE A 131 0.24 -3.70 6.89
C ILE A 131 0.52 -2.26 6.47
N VAL A 132 1.72 -2.04 5.92
CA VAL A 132 2.19 -0.70 5.51
C VAL A 132 2.57 -0.72 4.03
N THR A 133 1.95 0.16 3.22
CA THR A 133 2.30 0.24 1.80
C THR A 133 3.51 1.12 1.58
N VAL A 134 4.36 0.67 0.65
CA VAL A 134 5.57 1.35 0.24
C VAL A 134 5.68 1.37 -1.28
N ALA A 135 6.16 2.47 -1.85
CA ALA A 135 6.34 2.60 -3.29
C ALA A 135 7.80 2.34 -3.70
N LEU A 136 7.97 1.61 -4.79
CA LEU A 136 9.27 1.44 -5.44
C LEU A 136 9.58 2.68 -6.28
N ARG A 137 10.80 3.21 -6.15
CA ARG A 137 11.26 4.38 -6.94
C ARG A 137 12.74 4.25 -7.27
N ARG A 138 13.19 5.02 -8.28
CA ARG A 138 14.62 5.21 -8.57
C ARG A 138 15.32 5.74 -7.32
N VAL A 139 16.49 5.19 -7.03
CA VAL A 139 17.34 5.67 -5.92
C VAL A 139 17.85 7.06 -6.26
N ASP A 140 17.70 8.00 -5.33
CA ASP A 140 18.52 9.21 -5.38
C ASP A 140 19.97 8.79 -5.12
N LEU A 141 20.83 9.06 -6.08
CA LEU A 141 22.26 8.71 -6.00
C LEU A 141 23.04 9.61 -5.06
N THR A 142 22.36 10.54 -4.35
CA THR A 142 22.96 11.42 -3.36
C THR A 142 23.20 10.63 -2.06
N PRO A 143 24.46 10.55 -1.58
CA PRO A 143 24.76 9.85 -0.32
C PRO A 143 24.01 10.42 0.87
N GLY A 144 23.45 9.54 1.71
CA GLY A 144 22.81 9.93 2.97
C GLY A 144 21.30 10.20 2.88
N THR A 145 20.64 9.94 1.75
CA THR A 145 19.17 10.04 1.65
C THR A 145 18.49 9.00 2.53
N ALA A 146 17.67 9.45 3.47
CA ALA A 146 16.90 8.58 4.36
C ALA A 146 15.84 7.78 3.57
N SER A 147 15.65 6.52 3.93
CA SER A 147 14.64 5.65 3.31
C SER A 147 13.35 5.65 4.14
N VAL A 148 12.20 5.56 3.48
CA VAL A 148 10.91 5.34 4.17
C VAL A 148 10.91 4.04 4.98
N LEU A 149 11.72 3.06 4.58
CA LEU A 149 11.89 1.83 5.34
C LEU A 149 12.46 2.09 6.75
N ASP A 150 13.13 3.21 6.96
CA ASP A 150 13.64 3.62 8.27
C ASP A 150 12.49 4.05 9.23
N ALA A 151 11.30 4.36 8.67
CA ALA A 151 10.09 4.63 9.45
C ALA A 151 9.30 3.36 9.81
N VAL A 152 9.58 2.22 9.18
CA VAL A 152 8.76 1.01 9.32
C VAL A 152 9.53 -0.08 10.04
N ASP A 153 9.06 -0.50 11.21
CA ASP A 153 9.60 -1.66 11.92
C ASP A 153 9.18 -2.96 11.22
N ARG A 154 10.09 -3.57 10.48
CA ARG A 154 9.87 -4.81 9.72
C ARG A 154 9.58 -6.04 10.58
N LYS A 155 9.79 -5.98 11.89
CA LYS A 155 9.41 -7.07 12.81
C LYS A 155 7.93 -7.00 13.19
N ARG A 156 7.36 -5.79 13.18
CA ARG A 156 5.96 -5.52 13.54
C ARG A 156 5.04 -5.40 12.34
N HIS A 157 5.57 -4.94 11.20
CA HIS A 157 4.77 -4.59 10.02
C HIS A 157 5.08 -5.49 8.83
N THR A 158 4.03 -5.91 8.16
CA THR A 158 4.11 -6.50 6.81
C THR A 158 4.19 -5.38 5.79
N LEU A 159 5.25 -5.37 5.00
CA LEU A 159 5.36 -4.44 3.88
C LEU A 159 4.48 -4.89 2.71
N LEU A 160 3.77 -3.94 2.12
CA LEU A 160 2.94 -4.11 0.94
C LEU A 160 3.45 -3.18 -0.17
N PRO A 161 4.46 -3.62 -0.96
CA PRO A 161 4.91 -2.87 -2.12
C PRO A 161 3.76 -2.58 -3.08
N ASN A 162 3.69 -1.36 -3.61
CA ASN A 162 2.72 -0.99 -4.63
C ASN A 162 3.37 -0.61 -5.95
N THR A 163 2.60 -0.74 -7.03
CA THR A 163 3.01 -0.37 -8.38
C THR A 163 2.50 1.03 -8.77
N ALA A 164 2.38 1.92 -7.79
CA ALA A 164 1.90 3.28 -8.00
C ALA A 164 2.71 4.02 -9.08
N GLY A 165 2.00 4.59 -10.05
CA GLY A 165 2.60 5.28 -11.20
C GLY A 165 2.92 4.38 -12.39
N CYS A 166 2.50 3.11 -12.39
CA CYS A 166 2.51 2.26 -13.57
C CYS A 166 1.25 2.51 -14.40
N TYR A 167 1.42 2.67 -15.70
CA TYR A 167 0.33 2.94 -16.66
C TYR A 167 0.11 1.78 -17.62
N THR A 168 0.93 0.73 -17.56
CA THR A 168 0.81 -0.48 -18.35
C THR A 168 0.89 -1.72 -17.47
N ALA A 169 0.34 -2.83 -17.93
CA ALA A 169 0.45 -4.12 -17.24
C ALA A 169 1.91 -4.56 -17.12
N GLU A 170 2.71 -4.34 -18.17
CA GLU A 170 4.13 -4.70 -18.25
C GLU A 170 4.95 -3.94 -17.21
N ASP A 171 4.74 -2.64 -17.05
CA ASP A 171 5.41 -1.81 -16.03
C ASP A 171 5.07 -2.28 -14.62
N ALA A 172 3.78 -2.59 -14.37
CA ALA A 172 3.35 -3.07 -13.06
C ALA A 172 3.95 -4.45 -12.73
N ILE A 173 3.97 -5.37 -13.69
CA ILE A 173 4.59 -6.71 -13.55
C ILE A 173 6.09 -6.54 -13.25
N ARG A 174 6.79 -5.71 -14.03
CA ARG A 174 8.22 -5.42 -13.85
C ARG A 174 8.49 -4.84 -12.45
N THR A 175 7.67 -3.88 -12.01
CA THR A 175 7.79 -3.28 -10.68
C THR A 175 7.61 -4.31 -9.56
N CYS A 176 6.65 -5.23 -9.69
CA CYS A 176 6.46 -6.32 -8.72
C CYS A 176 7.68 -7.26 -8.67
N ARG A 177 8.25 -7.61 -9.83
CA ARG A 177 9.47 -8.44 -9.90
C ARG A 177 10.66 -7.74 -9.23
N LEU A 178 10.83 -6.42 -9.45
CA LEU A 178 11.85 -5.61 -8.75
C LEU A 178 11.63 -5.61 -7.23
N ALA A 179 10.38 -5.51 -6.77
CA ALA A 179 10.06 -5.58 -5.35
C ALA A 179 10.44 -6.94 -4.73
N ARG A 180 10.23 -8.04 -5.47
CA ARG A 180 10.67 -9.39 -5.06
C ARG A 180 12.18 -9.50 -4.96
N GLU A 181 12.95 -8.96 -5.91
CA GLU A 181 14.42 -8.94 -5.86
C GLU A 181 14.96 -8.15 -4.66
N LEU A 182 14.23 -7.19 -4.14
CA LEU A 182 14.56 -6.51 -2.87
C LEU A 182 14.36 -7.40 -1.62
N GLY A 183 13.82 -8.61 -1.79
CA GLY A 183 13.64 -9.58 -0.70
C GLY A 183 12.60 -9.15 0.35
N ILE A 184 11.63 -8.33 -0.03
CA ILE A 184 10.72 -7.73 0.94
C ILE A 184 9.43 -8.53 1.11
N ALA A 185 8.79 -8.94 0.03
CA ALA A 185 7.59 -9.80 0.10
C ALA A 185 7.15 -10.25 -1.30
N ASP A 186 6.44 -11.39 -1.34
CA ASP A 186 5.61 -11.76 -2.48
C ASP A 186 4.23 -11.10 -2.46
N LEU A 187 3.87 -10.44 -1.35
CA LEU A 187 2.65 -9.65 -1.18
C LEU A 187 2.79 -8.31 -1.91
N VAL A 188 1.92 -8.01 -2.85
CA VAL A 188 1.98 -6.78 -3.67
C VAL A 188 0.61 -6.14 -3.83
N LYS A 189 0.57 -4.81 -3.75
CA LYS A 189 -0.59 -4.01 -4.15
C LYS A 189 -0.42 -3.62 -5.62
N LEU A 190 -1.24 -4.23 -6.47
CA LEU A 190 -1.21 -4.02 -7.90
C LEU A 190 -2.05 -2.80 -8.28
N GLU A 191 -1.42 -1.82 -8.91
CA GLU A 191 -2.06 -0.64 -9.48
C GLU A 191 -1.62 -0.52 -10.95
N VAL A 192 -2.57 -0.45 -11.88
CA VAL A 192 -2.35 -0.02 -13.26
C VAL A 192 -3.28 1.14 -13.53
N ILE A 193 -2.72 2.33 -13.71
CA ILE A 193 -3.50 3.57 -13.85
C ILE A 193 -3.89 3.78 -15.31
N GLY A 194 -5.18 3.95 -15.57
CA GLY A 194 -5.71 4.18 -16.91
C GLY A 194 -5.66 5.65 -17.34
N ASP A 195 -5.79 6.57 -16.39
CA ASP A 195 -5.79 8.00 -16.67
C ASP A 195 -4.98 8.78 -15.61
N PRO A 196 -3.94 9.53 -16.02
CA PRO A 196 -3.06 10.24 -15.10
C PRO A 196 -3.73 11.43 -14.38
N GLN A 197 -4.83 11.95 -14.89
CA GLN A 197 -5.52 13.08 -14.28
C GLN A 197 -6.46 12.64 -13.15
N THR A 198 -7.20 11.56 -13.36
CA THR A 198 -8.19 11.06 -12.41
C THR A 198 -7.66 9.95 -11.52
N LEU A 199 -6.56 9.31 -11.92
CA LEU A 199 -5.95 8.13 -11.30
C LEU A 199 -6.92 6.93 -11.17
N PHE A 200 -7.92 6.86 -12.05
CA PHE A 200 -8.73 5.67 -12.18
C PHE A 200 -7.90 4.51 -12.74
N PRO A 201 -8.09 3.30 -12.21
CA PRO A 201 -7.38 2.12 -12.69
C PRO A 201 -7.89 1.66 -14.05
N ASP A 202 -6.99 1.15 -14.88
CA ASP A 202 -7.32 0.37 -16.07
C ASP A 202 -7.69 -1.06 -15.66
N GLY A 203 -8.96 -1.40 -15.76
CA GLY A 203 -9.47 -2.70 -15.30
C GLY A 203 -8.97 -3.88 -16.14
N GLU A 204 -8.78 -3.70 -17.46
CA GLU A 204 -8.28 -4.75 -18.36
C GLU A 204 -6.81 -5.02 -18.12
N ALA A 205 -5.99 -3.96 -18.06
CA ALA A 205 -4.57 -4.05 -17.79
C ALA A 205 -4.30 -4.59 -16.38
N THR A 206 -5.09 -4.16 -15.38
CA THR A 206 -5.01 -4.69 -14.01
C THR A 206 -5.31 -6.20 -13.97
N LEU A 207 -6.36 -6.66 -14.65
CA LEU A 207 -6.68 -8.09 -14.71
C LEU A 207 -5.61 -8.90 -15.46
N ALA A 208 -5.05 -8.36 -16.54
CA ALA A 208 -3.96 -8.99 -17.28
C ALA A 208 -2.72 -9.16 -16.41
N ALA A 209 -2.27 -8.08 -15.74
CA ALA A 209 -1.14 -8.11 -14.82
C ALA A 209 -1.37 -9.06 -13.65
N ALA A 210 -2.57 -9.05 -13.04
CA ALA A 210 -2.92 -9.92 -11.93
C ALA A 210 -2.75 -11.40 -12.29
N LYS A 211 -3.26 -11.83 -13.45
CA LYS A 211 -3.12 -13.22 -13.92
C LYS A 211 -1.67 -13.67 -14.07
N VAL A 212 -0.80 -12.81 -14.57
CA VAL A 212 0.63 -13.09 -14.71
C VAL A 212 1.28 -13.21 -13.33
N LEU A 213 1.06 -12.23 -12.46
CA LEU A 213 1.66 -12.18 -11.14
C LEU A 213 1.22 -13.34 -10.24
N VAL A 214 -0.07 -13.70 -10.25
CA VAL A 214 -0.57 -14.87 -9.52
C VAL A 214 0.08 -16.16 -10.02
N LYS A 215 0.21 -16.33 -11.34
CA LYS A 215 0.90 -17.49 -11.92
C LYS A 215 2.39 -17.54 -11.53
N GLU A 216 3.02 -16.39 -11.32
CA GLU A 216 4.39 -16.27 -10.82
C GLU A 216 4.51 -16.45 -9.30
N GLY A 217 3.41 -16.74 -8.60
CA GLY A 217 3.37 -16.98 -7.16
C GLY A 217 3.35 -15.72 -6.29
N PHE A 218 3.00 -14.55 -6.86
CA PHE A 218 2.74 -13.37 -6.05
C PHE A 218 1.40 -13.45 -5.33
N VAL A 219 1.34 -12.89 -4.13
CA VAL A 219 0.11 -12.66 -3.38
C VAL A 219 -0.42 -11.28 -3.76
N VAL A 220 -1.37 -11.24 -4.70
CA VAL A 220 -1.79 -10.00 -5.36
C VAL A 220 -3.02 -9.40 -4.69
N LEU A 221 -2.97 -8.10 -4.38
CA LEU A 221 -4.05 -7.25 -3.90
C LEU A 221 -4.26 -6.13 -4.94
N PRO A 222 -5.18 -6.29 -5.92
CA PRO A 222 -5.36 -5.31 -6.98
C PRO A 222 -6.25 -4.13 -6.55
N TYR A 223 -5.79 -2.92 -6.80
CA TYR A 223 -6.59 -1.70 -6.81
C TYR A 223 -7.46 -1.68 -8.06
N CYS A 224 -8.76 -1.50 -7.91
CA CYS A 224 -9.70 -1.55 -9.02
C CYS A 224 -10.88 -0.58 -8.82
N LEU A 225 -11.71 -0.45 -9.86
CA LEU A 225 -13.01 0.20 -9.75
C LEU A 225 -13.94 -0.63 -8.84
N ASP A 226 -14.95 0.02 -8.30
CA ASP A 226 -16.07 -0.60 -7.56
C ASP A 226 -17.07 -1.31 -8.48
N ASP A 227 -16.55 -1.99 -9.50
CA ASP A 227 -17.30 -2.82 -10.45
C ASP A 227 -17.41 -4.27 -9.94
N PRO A 228 -18.64 -4.76 -9.62
CA PRO A 228 -18.84 -6.12 -9.13
C PRO A 228 -18.36 -7.21 -10.10
N ILE A 229 -18.37 -6.95 -11.40
CA ILE A 229 -17.92 -7.92 -12.41
C ILE A 229 -16.41 -7.99 -12.45
N LEU A 230 -15.74 -6.84 -12.45
CA LEU A 230 -14.28 -6.79 -12.40
C LEU A 230 -13.73 -7.38 -11.08
N CYS A 231 -14.32 -7.02 -9.94
CA CYS A 231 -13.93 -7.59 -8.64
C CYS A 231 -14.02 -9.12 -8.65
N LYS A 232 -15.10 -9.68 -9.22
CA LYS A 232 -15.23 -11.13 -9.36
C LYS A 232 -14.18 -11.75 -10.28
N LYS A 233 -13.87 -11.11 -11.41
CA LYS A 233 -12.82 -11.59 -12.33
C LYS A 233 -11.43 -11.58 -11.66
N LEU A 234 -11.14 -10.59 -10.84
CA LEU A 234 -9.88 -10.49 -10.08
C LEU A 234 -9.79 -11.59 -9.01
N GLU A 235 -10.88 -11.86 -8.28
CA GLU A 235 -10.99 -13.00 -7.38
C GLU A 235 -10.75 -14.32 -8.12
N ASP A 236 -11.43 -14.53 -9.24
CA ASP A 236 -11.31 -15.76 -10.06
C ASP A 236 -9.91 -15.93 -10.68
N ALA A 237 -9.18 -14.84 -10.87
CA ALA A 237 -7.78 -14.87 -11.29
C ALA A 237 -6.82 -15.31 -10.16
N GLY A 238 -7.31 -15.49 -8.93
CA GLY A 238 -6.55 -15.94 -7.78
C GLY A 238 -5.93 -14.83 -6.92
N CYS A 239 -6.46 -13.59 -7.02
CA CYS A 239 -6.04 -12.51 -6.13
C CYS A 239 -6.42 -12.83 -4.69
N ALA A 240 -5.53 -12.51 -3.74
CA ALA A 240 -5.69 -12.86 -2.32
C ALA A 240 -6.62 -11.93 -1.55
N ALA A 241 -6.89 -10.75 -2.07
CA ALA A 241 -7.91 -9.78 -1.68
C ALA A 241 -8.24 -8.94 -2.91
N VAL A 242 -9.34 -8.18 -2.89
CA VAL A 242 -9.67 -7.20 -3.93
C VAL A 242 -9.87 -5.84 -3.28
N MET A 243 -9.35 -4.79 -3.93
CA MET A 243 -9.28 -3.45 -3.35
C MET A 243 -10.07 -2.43 -4.20
N PRO A 244 -11.43 -2.46 -4.12
CA PRO A 244 -12.25 -1.47 -4.83
C PRO A 244 -12.08 -0.08 -4.22
N LEU A 245 -12.06 0.95 -5.07
CA LEU A 245 -12.00 2.34 -4.63
C LEU A 245 -13.32 2.78 -3.97
N ALA A 246 -13.22 3.69 -3.00
CA ALA A 246 -14.37 4.46 -2.51
C ALA A 246 -14.65 5.67 -3.42
N ALA A 247 -13.57 6.33 -3.87
CA ALA A 247 -13.53 7.47 -4.77
C ALA A 247 -12.08 7.59 -5.33
N PRO A 248 -11.82 8.48 -6.30
CA PRO A 248 -10.48 8.66 -6.86
C PRO A 248 -9.39 8.89 -5.80
N ILE A 249 -8.18 8.42 -6.08
CA ILE A 249 -7.02 8.56 -5.19
C ILE A 249 -6.83 10.02 -4.76
N GLY A 250 -6.75 10.27 -3.47
CA GLY A 250 -6.49 11.60 -2.90
C GLY A 250 -7.67 12.58 -2.97
N SER A 251 -8.85 12.15 -3.44
CA SER A 251 -10.03 13.03 -3.56
C SER A 251 -10.72 13.33 -2.23
N GLY A 252 -10.65 12.42 -1.25
CA GLY A 252 -11.32 12.58 0.04
C GLY A 252 -12.86 12.62 -0.04
N LEU A 253 -13.45 12.11 -1.15
CA LEU A 253 -14.89 12.17 -1.41
C LEU A 253 -15.72 11.11 -0.66
N GLY A 254 -15.05 10.19 0.05
CA GLY A 254 -15.70 9.11 0.80
C GLY A 254 -16.31 8.03 -0.09
N ILE A 255 -17.17 7.20 0.49
CA ILE A 255 -17.85 6.09 -0.20
C ILE A 255 -18.90 6.65 -1.16
N ARG A 256 -18.63 6.64 -2.45
CA ARG A 256 -19.53 7.18 -3.48
C ARG A 256 -20.61 6.21 -3.91
N ASN A 257 -20.31 4.93 -3.91
CA ASN A 257 -21.25 3.90 -4.39
C ASN A 257 -21.38 2.74 -3.39
N PRO A 258 -22.08 2.95 -2.27
CA PRO A 258 -22.30 1.89 -1.29
C PRO A 258 -23.15 0.73 -1.84
N HIS A 259 -23.89 0.93 -2.93
CA HIS A 259 -24.67 -0.11 -3.56
C HIS A 259 -23.77 -1.17 -4.19
N ASN A 260 -22.81 -0.76 -5.03
CA ASN A 260 -21.88 -1.69 -5.66
C ASN A 260 -21.04 -2.44 -4.62
N LEU A 261 -20.56 -1.73 -3.59
CA LEU A 261 -19.81 -2.38 -2.51
C LEU A 261 -20.60 -3.50 -1.83
N ARG A 262 -21.90 -3.31 -1.59
CA ARG A 262 -22.75 -4.39 -1.04
C ARG A 262 -22.82 -5.58 -1.96
N ILE A 263 -23.04 -5.37 -3.29
CA ILE A 263 -23.06 -6.46 -4.26
C ILE A 263 -21.73 -7.20 -4.30
N ILE A 264 -20.60 -6.48 -4.23
CA ILE A 264 -19.27 -7.06 -4.18
C ILE A 264 -19.13 -7.94 -2.92
N LEU A 265 -19.47 -7.39 -1.75
CA LEU A 265 -19.36 -8.07 -0.45
C LEU A 265 -20.24 -9.32 -0.36
N GLU A 266 -21.46 -9.30 -0.89
CA GLU A 266 -22.37 -10.46 -0.93
C GLU A 266 -21.81 -11.64 -1.73
N ARG A 267 -20.92 -11.39 -2.69
CA ARG A 267 -20.40 -12.40 -3.62
C ARG A 267 -18.95 -12.76 -3.37
N ALA A 268 -18.21 -11.93 -2.62
CA ALA A 268 -16.79 -12.09 -2.40
C ALA A 268 -16.48 -13.35 -1.56
N LYS A 269 -15.43 -14.05 -1.96
CA LYS A 269 -14.84 -15.18 -1.22
C LYS A 269 -13.44 -14.85 -0.69
N VAL A 270 -12.92 -13.68 -1.06
CA VAL A 270 -11.66 -13.12 -0.59
C VAL A 270 -11.94 -11.80 0.12
N PRO A 271 -11.05 -11.32 1.00
CA PRO A 271 -11.23 -10.04 1.67
C PRO A 271 -11.43 -8.88 0.68
N ILE A 272 -12.38 -8.01 1.00
CA ILE A 272 -12.63 -6.75 0.29
C ILE A 272 -12.13 -5.61 1.15
N ILE A 273 -11.12 -4.91 0.64
CA ILE A 273 -10.44 -3.80 1.32
C ILE A 273 -10.72 -2.52 0.53
N VAL A 274 -11.44 -1.58 1.10
CA VAL A 274 -11.68 -0.29 0.44
C VAL A 274 -10.35 0.44 0.33
N ASP A 275 -10.03 0.90 -0.88
CA ASP A 275 -8.80 1.63 -1.18
C ASP A 275 -9.13 2.95 -1.87
N ALA A 276 -8.39 4.00 -1.54
CA ALA A 276 -8.54 5.34 -2.09
C ALA A 276 -9.86 6.07 -1.75
N GLY A 277 -9.84 7.38 -1.85
CA GLY A 277 -11.00 8.24 -1.71
C GLY A 277 -11.54 8.47 -0.31
N VAL A 278 -11.10 7.71 0.70
CA VAL A 278 -11.41 7.98 2.11
C VAL A 278 -10.80 9.33 2.50
N GLY A 279 -11.60 10.20 3.08
CA GLY A 279 -11.20 11.57 3.46
C GLY A 279 -11.18 11.83 4.95
N THR A 280 -12.01 11.09 5.73
CA THR A 280 -12.13 11.30 7.17
C THR A 280 -12.60 10.03 7.88
N ALA A 281 -12.63 10.06 9.21
CA ALA A 281 -12.97 8.94 10.08
C ALA A 281 -14.36 8.33 9.78
N SER A 282 -15.36 9.15 9.48
CA SER A 282 -16.71 8.65 9.13
C SER A 282 -16.71 7.79 7.87
N ASP A 283 -15.89 8.10 6.87
CA ASP A 283 -15.80 7.28 5.65
C ASP A 283 -15.25 5.89 5.94
N ALA A 284 -14.23 5.82 6.81
CA ALA A 284 -13.66 4.56 7.27
C ALA A 284 -14.68 3.74 8.07
N ALA A 285 -15.41 4.38 8.98
CA ALA A 285 -16.47 3.72 9.75
C ALA A 285 -17.56 3.16 8.82
N ILE A 286 -18.02 3.94 7.83
CA ILE A 286 -19.04 3.52 6.85
C ILE A 286 -18.56 2.31 6.05
N ALA A 287 -17.29 2.28 5.61
CA ALA A 287 -16.74 1.13 4.88
C ALA A 287 -16.84 -0.15 5.71
N LEU A 288 -16.44 -0.10 6.99
CA LEU A 288 -16.49 -1.25 7.90
C LEU A 288 -17.94 -1.63 8.30
N GLU A 289 -18.85 -0.64 8.45
CA GLU A 289 -20.27 -0.88 8.68
C GLU A 289 -20.97 -1.54 7.50
N LEU A 290 -20.51 -1.28 6.27
CA LEU A 290 -20.99 -1.98 5.08
C LEU A 290 -20.59 -3.46 5.05
N GLY A 291 -19.56 -3.83 5.80
CA GLY A 291 -19.02 -5.18 5.88
C GLY A 291 -17.68 -5.37 5.18
N CYS A 292 -17.03 -4.30 4.71
CA CYS A 292 -15.68 -4.40 4.16
C CYS A 292 -14.73 -4.96 5.21
N ASP A 293 -13.75 -5.75 4.77
CA ASP A 293 -12.81 -6.44 5.64
C ASP A 293 -11.70 -5.53 6.14
N GLY A 294 -11.40 -4.47 5.41
CA GLY A 294 -10.41 -3.48 5.78
C GLY A 294 -10.53 -2.20 4.97
N VAL A 295 -9.70 -1.22 5.32
CA VAL A 295 -9.55 0.05 4.61
C VAL A 295 -8.07 0.35 4.48
N LEU A 296 -7.64 0.74 3.28
CA LEU A 296 -6.31 1.29 3.06
C LEU A 296 -6.42 2.80 2.84
N MET A 297 -5.60 3.57 3.55
CA MET A 297 -5.54 5.01 3.38
C MET A 297 -4.13 5.57 3.59
N ASN A 298 -3.88 6.73 3.02
CA ASN A 298 -2.66 7.49 3.22
C ASN A 298 -2.96 8.99 3.29
N THR A 299 -3.44 9.58 2.18
CA THR A 299 -3.64 11.03 2.06
C THR A 299 -4.64 11.56 3.09
N ALA A 300 -5.65 10.79 3.48
CA ALA A 300 -6.61 11.19 4.51
C ALA A 300 -5.93 11.48 5.85
N ILE A 301 -4.85 10.76 6.17
CA ILE A 301 -4.06 10.99 7.38
C ILE A 301 -3.00 12.05 7.12
N ALA A 302 -2.09 11.81 6.16
CA ALA A 302 -0.94 12.68 5.90
C ALA A 302 -1.32 14.10 5.42
N GLY A 303 -2.48 14.26 4.79
CA GLY A 303 -3.01 15.55 4.32
C GLY A 303 -3.90 16.29 5.33
N ALA A 304 -4.17 15.71 6.49
CA ALA A 304 -4.92 16.37 7.55
C ALA A 304 -4.11 17.55 8.16
N LYS A 305 -4.79 18.52 8.76
CA LYS A 305 -4.12 19.61 9.48
C LYS A 305 -3.27 19.07 10.64
N GLU A 306 -3.79 18.06 11.33
CA GLU A 306 -3.15 17.33 12.45
C GLU A 306 -3.05 15.83 12.11
N PRO A 307 -2.02 15.39 11.35
CA PRO A 307 -1.93 14.02 10.87
C PRO A 307 -1.96 12.96 11.98
N LEU A 308 -1.30 13.24 13.10
CA LEU A 308 -1.23 12.28 14.20
C LEU A 308 -2.57 12.09 14.89
N LEU A 309 -3.34 13.16 15.10
CA LEU A 309 -4.70 13.10 15.63
C LEU A 309 -5.64 12.37 14.66
N MET A 310 -5.48 12.61 13.35
CA MET A 310 -6.25 11.89 12.33
C MET A 310 -5.91 10.41 12.28
N ALA A 311 -4.66 10.02 12.52
CA ALA A 311 -4.25 8.62 12.62
C ALA A 311 -4.99 7.89 13.76
N GLU A 312 -5.10 8.50 14.92
CA GLU A 312 -5.88 7.97 16.04
C GLU A 312 -7.37 7.86 15.69
N ALA A 313 -7.96 8.93 15.15
CA ALA A 313 -9.37 8.95 14.75
C ALA A 313 -9.70 7.87 13.72
N MET A 314 -8.81 7.61 12.74
CA MET A 314 -9.00 6.55 11.76
C MET A 314 -8.95 5.16 12.37
N ARG A 315 -8.03 4.91 13.30
CA ARG A 315 -7.98 3.64 14.06
C ARG A 315 -9.30 3.39 14.80
N GLU A 316 -9.77 4.40 15.51
CA GLU A 316 -11.02 4.31 16.27
C GLU A 316 -12.23 4.09 15.37
N ALA A 317 -12.29 4.80 14.23
CA ALA A 317 -13.37 4.67 13.25
C ALA A 317 -13.44 3.27 12.64
N VAL A 318 -12.30 2.69 12.26
CA VAL A 318 -12.21 1.32 11.74
C VAL A 318 -12.69 0.30 12.80
N SER A 319 -12.26 0.47 14.05
CA SER A 319 -12.70 -0.37 15.17
C SER A 319 -14.20 -0.22 15.44
N ALA A 320 -14.72 1.00 15.50
CA ALA A 320 -16.12 1.30 15.72
C ALA A 320 -17.02 0.73 14.61
N GLY A 321 -16.66 0.97 13.33
CA GLY A 321 -17.41 0.47 12.19
C GLY A 321 -17.48 -1.06 12.16
N ARG A 322 -16.36 -1.75 12.44
CA ARG A 322 -16.34 -3.22 12.52
C ARG A 322 -17.21 -3.75 13.66
N LYS A 323 -17.16 -3.14 14.84
CA LYS A 323 -18.02 -3.50 15.96
C LYS A 323 -19.48 -3.30 15.62
N ALA A 324 -19.85 -2.17 14.99
CA ALA A 324 -21.21 -1.87 14.55
C ALA A 324 -21.72 -2.90 13.52
N PHE A 325 -20.89 -3.29 12.54
CA PHE A 325 -21.22 -4.35 11.59
C PHE A 325 -21.52 -5.68 12.30
N ARG A 326 -20.66 -6.10 13.21
CA ARG A 326 -20.83 -7.36 13.97
C ARG A 326 -22.02 -7.34 14.92
N ALA A 327 -22.30 -6.20 15.53
CA ALA A 327 -23.45 -6.04 16.41
C ALA A 327 -24.79 -6.11 15.64
N GLY A 328 -24.74 -5.81 14.35
CA GLY A 328 -25.95 -5.73 13.52
C GLY A 328 -26.67 -4.40 13.71
N ARG A 329 -27.03 -3.80 12.58
CA ARG A 329 -27.79 -2.54 12.55
C ARG A 329 -29.26 -2.80 12.90
N MET A 330 -29.88 -1.93 13.71
CA MET A 330 -31.33 -1.94 13.87
C MET A 330 -32.04 -1.71 12.53
N ALA A 331 -33.20 -2.33 12.35
CA ALA A 331 -34.03 -2.16 11.15
C ALA A 331 -34.39 -0.69 10.92
N ARG A 332 -34.24 -0.24 9.66
CA ARG A 332 -34.77 1.07 9.26
C ARG A 332 -36.30 1.01 9.21
N ARG A 333 -36.95 2.04 9.73
CA ARG A 333 -38.40 2.18 9.73
C ARG A 333 -38.77 3.47 9.04
N ALA A 334 -39.89 3.43 8.30
CA ALA A 334 -40.42 4.64 7.65
C ALA A 334 -41.04 5.63 8.66
N TYR A 335 -41.58 5.09 9.76
CA TYR A 335 -42.23 5.89 10.80
C TYR A 335 -41.52 5.77 12.13
N ALA A 336 -41.74 6.75 12.99
CA ALA A 336 -41.20 6.75 14.35
C ALA A 336 -41.76 5.57 15.18
N ASN A 337 -40.91 5.10 16.07
CA ASN A 337 -41.29 4.10 17.10
C ASN A 337 -40.78 4.62 18.45
N ALA A 338 -41.67 4.79 19.39
CA ALA A 338 -41.31 5.31 20.71
C ALA A 338 -40.27 4.40 21.38
N SER A 339 -39.22 5.01 21.95
CA SER A 339 -38.17 4.31 22.69
C SER A 339 -38.52 4.07 24.14
N SER A 340 -39.50 4.82 24.66
CA SER A 340 -40.01 4.67 26.01
C SER A 340 -41.44 4.13 25.98
N PRO A 341 -41.88 3.34 26.99
CA PRO A 341 -43.26 2.91 27.12
C PRO A 341 -44.22 4.14 27.13
N LEU A 342 -45.33 4.02 26.41
CA LEU A 342 -46.35 5.08 26.36
C LEU A 342 -47.44 4.89 27.46
N ASP A 343 -47.38 3.77 28.18
CA ASP A 343 -48.29 3.51 29.27
C ASP A 343 -47.94 4.36 30.52
N GLY A 344 -48.95 5.00 31.11
CA GLY A 344 -48.76 5.82 32.31
C GLY A 344 -48.22 7.23 32.04
N LEU A 345 -48.49 7.79 30.87
CA LEU A 345 -48.22 9.21 30.62
C LEU A 345 -49.00 10.06 31.58
N ILE A 346 -48.36 11.13 32.10
CA ILE A 346 -49.01 12.16 32.89
C ILE A 346 -49.84 13.01 31.91
N GLU A 347 -51.16 13.10 32.12
CA GLU A 347 -52.07 13.97 31.37
C GLU A 347 -51.91 15.44 31.73
#